data_7bb82f0e4b8b457e1b3583297835663d
#
_entry.id   7bb82f0e4b8b457e1b3583297835663d
#
_cell.length_a   1.000
_cell.length_b   1.000
_cell.length_c   1.000
_cell.angle_alpha   90.00
_cell.angle_beta   90.00
_cell.angle_gamma   90.00
#
_symmetry.space_group_name_H-M   'P 1'
#
loop_
_entity.id
_entity.type
_entity.pdbx_description
1 polymer ?
#
loop_
_entity_poly.entity_id
_entity_poly.type
_entity_poly.pdbx_seq_one_letter_code
_entity_poly.pdbx_strand_id
1 'polypeptide(L)'
;MTELNVHSKYIDKRINDITKSNKWHSKIIGTSHEDFINDFASNVFTNLVRNTFTNSYIKNFPCSECNSPSTERCHGIGEERPLLIKRALEKVWSDTTKPISMKEIIIAFLEEHKYTKFTFKCHSCHINEKKLGV
;
A
#
# COMPACT_ATOMS: atom_id res chain seq x y z
N MET A 1 4.13 -21.29 -9.02
CA MET A 1 3.41 -20.04 -8.78
C MET A 1 4.39 -18.91 -8.58
N THR A 2 4.18 -17.80 -9.26
CA THR A 2 5.05 -16.65 -9.13
C THR A 2 4.79 -15.90 -7.81
N GLU A 3 5.78 -15.20 -7.32
CA GLU A 3 5.66 -14.35 -6.14
C GLU A 3 4.51 -13.36 -6.26
N LEU A 4 4.32 -12.76 -7.45
CA LEU A 4 3.24 -11.84 -7.73
C LEU A 4 1.86 -12.43 -7.44
N ASN A 5 1.63 -13.70 -7.83
CA ASN A 5 0.35 -14.36 -7.58
C ASN A 5 0.07 -14.56 -6.09
N VAL A 6 1.10 -14.83 -5.29
CA VAL A 6 0.95 -14.96 -3.83
C VAL A 6 0.52 -13.63 -3.22
N HIS A 7 1.15 -12.54 -3.65
CA HIS A 7 0.82 -11.20 -3.16
C HIS A 7 -0.60 -10.79 -3.56
N SER A 8 -1.01 -11.09 -4.78
CA SER A 8 -2.37 -10.80 -5.26
C SER A 8 -3.43 -11.48 -4.42
N LYS A 9 -3.22 -12.73 -4.02
CA LYS A 9 -4.16 -13.43 -3.14
C LYS A 9 -4.33 -12.75 -1.79
N TYR A 10 -3.23 -12.27 -1.20
CA TYR A 10 -3.26 -11.54 0.06
C TYR A 10 -4.03 -10.23 -0.07
N ILE A 11 -3.79 -9.52 -1.15
CA ILE A 11 -4.47 -8.25 -1.44
C ILE A 11 -5.95 -8.49 -1.66
N ASP A 12 -6.33 -9.51 -2.43
CA ASP A 12 -7.74 -9.86 -2.67
C ASP A 12 -8.46 -10.21 -1.39
N LYS A 13 -7.82 -10.95 -0.50
CA LYS A 13 -8.40 -11.29 0.80
C LYS A 13 -8.66 -10.02 1.62
N ARG A 14 -7.69 -9.10 1.64
CA ARG A 14 -7.83 -7.86 2.38
C ARG A 14 -8.93 -6.97 1.79
N ILE A 15 -9.01 -6.88 0.47
CA ILE A 15 -10.07 -6.14 -0.22
C ILE A 15 -11.44 -6.72 0.14
N ASN A 16 -11.57 -8.03 0.15
CA ASN A 16 -12.81 -8.71 0.52
C ASN A 16 -13.20 -8.38 1.97
N ASP A 17 -12.25 -8.39 2.90
CA ASP A 17 -12.47 -8.03 4.30
C ASP A 17 -12.94 -6.59 4.43
N ILE A 18 -12.32 -5.66 3.71
CA ILE A 18 -12.70 -4.24 3.70
C ILE A 18 -14.11 -4.07 3.12
N THR A 19 -14.41 -4.77 2.02
CA THR A 19 -15.72 -4.70 1.36
C THR A 19 -16.85 -5.12 2.30
N LYS A 20 -16.62 -6.16 3.10
CA LYS A 20 -17.60 -6.68 4.05
C LYS A 20 -17.66 -5.91 5.37
N SER A 21 -16.66 -5.09 5.65
CA SER A 21 -16.57 -4.34 6.89
C SER A 21 -17.64 -3.25 6.97
N ASN A 22 -18.11 -2.96 8.17
CA ASN A 22 -19.01 -1.83 8.47
C ASN A 22 -18.23 -0.53 8.70
N LYS A 23 -16.91 -0.55 8.56
CA LYS A 23 -16.03 0.61 8.71
C LYS A 23 -15.84 1.32 7.38
N TRP A 24 -15.28 2.51 7.43
CA TRP A 24 -14.81 3.27 6.25
C TRP A 24 -15.96 3.81 5.40
N HIS A 25 -17.11 4.09 5.99
CA HIS A 25 -18.26 4.66 5.29
C HIS A 25 -18.23 6.20 5.18
N SER A 26 -17.24 6.85 5.79
CA SER A 26 -17.12 8.31 5.75
C SER A 26 -17.06 8.81 4.30
N LYS A 27 -17.84 9.86 4.03
CA LYS A 27 -17.83 10.51 2.72
C LYS A 27 -16.83 11.64 2.71
N ILE A 28 -16.14 11.78 1.58
CA ILE A 28 -15.14 12.82 1.36
C ILE A 28 -15.56 13.62 0.15
N ILE A 29 -15.52 14.94 0.25
CA ILE A 29 -15.91 15.84 -0.82
C ILE A 29 -15.18 17.17 -0.68
N GLY A 30 -14.85 17.81 -1.79
CA GLY A 30 -14.30 19.17 -1.79
C GLY A 30 -12.86 19.30 -1.30
N THR A 31 -12.13 18.19 -1.25
CA THR A 31 -10.73 18.15 -0.84
C THR A 31 -9.88 17.82 -2.06
N SER A 32 -8.75 18.53 -2.26
CA SER A 32 -7.84 18.19 -3.35
C SER A 32 -7.15 16.84 -3.07
N HIS A 33 -6.66 16.19 -4.14
CA HIS A 33 -5.90 14.96 -3.99
C HIS A 33 -4.67 15.17 -3.10
N GLU A 34 -3.98 16.29 -3.27
CA GLU A 34 -2.80 16.62 -2.48
C GLU A 34 -3.14 16.75 -0.99
N ASP A 35 -4.20 17.47 -0.64
CA ASP A 35 -4.64 17.62 0.74
C ASP A 35 -5.07 16.30 1.34
N PHE A 36 -5.78 15.47 0.57
CA PHE A 36 -6.17 14.13 1.01
C PHE A 36 -4.94 13.29 1.35
N ILE A 37 -3.92 13.30 0.48
CA ILE A 37 -2.69 12.55 0.69
C ILE A 37 -1.98 13.05 1.96
N ASN A 38 -1.88 14.36 2.13
CA ASN A 38 -1.25 14.95 3.31
C ASN A 38 -1.95 14.57 4.61
N ASP A 39 -3.28 14.47 4.58
CA ASP A 39 -4.07 14.18 5.77
C ASP A 39 -4.04 12.69 6.16
N PHE A 40 -3.95 11.78 5.20
CA PHE A 40 -4.19 10.35 5.45
C PHE A 40 -3.02 9.41 5.16
N ALA A 41 -2.02 9.82 4.38
CA ALA A 41 -0.95 8.91 3.94
C ALA A 41 -0.15 8.33 5.10
N SER A 42 0.15 9.12 6.12
CA SER A 42 1.01 8.70 7.24
C SER A 42 0.25 8.05 8.40
N ASN A 43 -1.06 8.03 8.35
CA ASN A 43 -1.88 7.42 9.41
C ASN A 43 -2.74 6.28 8.87
N VAL A 44 -3.87 6.57 8.23
CA VAL A 44 -4.79 5.53 7.74
C VAL A 44 -4.11 4.57 6.78
N PHE A 45 -3.42 5.08 5.77
CA PHE A 45 -2.81 4.23 4.74
C PHE A 45 -1.57 3.49 5.24
N THR A 46 -0.82 4.05 6.17
CA THR A 46 0.30 3.35 6.81
C THR A 46 -0.20 2.13 7.59
N ASN A 47 -1.23 2.31 8.39
CA ASN A 47 -1.81 1.22 9.17
C ASN A 47 -2.43 0.15 8.26
N LEU A 48 -3.04 0.58 7.16
CA LEU A 48 -3.63 -0.33 6.19
C LEU A 48 -2.58 -1.25 5.59
N VAL A 49 -1.43 -0.71 5.20
CA VAL A 49 -0.31 -1.49 4.64
C VAL A 49 0.24 -2.46 5.70
N ARG A 50 0.43 -2.00 6.93
CA ARG A 50 0.92 -2.86 8.03
C ARG A 50 -0.01 -4.02 8.33
N ASN A 51 -1.32 -3.79 8.27
CA ASN A 51 -2.31 -4.82 8.53
C ASN A 51 -2.48 -5.78 7.36
N THR A 52 -2.17 -5.35 6.15
CA THR A 52 -2.24 -6.20 4.95
C THR A 52 -0.99 -7.06 4.83
N PHE A 53 0.18 -6.46 5.02
CA PHE A 53 1.48 -7.14 4.92
C PHE A 53 2.11 -7.24 6.30
N THR A 54 1.61 -8.18 7.10
CA THR A 54 2.05 -8.37 8.49
C THR A 54 3.47 -8.92 8.57
N ASN A 55 4.09 -8.79 9.73
CA ASN A 55 5.41 -9.37 9.97
C ASN A 55 5.43 -10.87 9.72
N SER A 56 4.37 -11.58 10.10
CA SER A 56 4.24 -13.02 9.83
C SER A 56 4.28 -13.34 8.35
N TYR A 57 3.66 -12.49 7.53
CA TYR A 57 3.69 -12.64 6.08
C TYR A 57 5.09 -12.34 5.53
N ILE A 58 5.70 -11.24 5.95
CA ILE A 58 7.01 -10.79 5.45
C ILE A 58 8.10 -11.82 5.74
N LYS A 59 8.04 -12.49 6.90
CA LYS A 59 9.01 -13.52 7.30
C LYS A 59 9.08 -14.72 6.35
N ASN A 60 8.05 -14.93 5.55
CA ASN A 60 8.03 -16.03 4.58
C ASN A 60 8.91 -15.76 3.35
N PHE A 61 9.45 -14.55 3.23
CA PHE A 61 10.25 -14.14 2.08
C PHE A 61 11.64 -13.71 2.54
N PRO A 62 12.72 -14.31 2.02
CA PRO A 62 14.07 -13.92 2.41
C PRO A 62 14.45 -12.55 1.83
N CYS A 63 15.42 -11.91 2.48
CA CYS A 63 15.98 -10.66 1.97
C CYS A 63 16.56 -10.85 0.57
N SER A 64 16.18 -9.98 -0.37
CA SER A 64 16.62 -10.06 -1.75
C SER A 64 18.12 -9.82 -1.92
N GLU A 65 18.76 -9.19 -0.94
CA GLU A 65 20.18 -8.86 -1.01
C GLU A 65 21.08 -9.89 -0.33
N CYS A 66 20.75 -10.32 0.89
CA CYS A 66 21.61 -11.17 1.69
C CYS A 66 20.99 -12.53 2.06
N ASN A 67 19.76 -12.77 1.63
CA ASN A 67 19.02 -14.00 1.89
C ASN A 67 18.74 -14.30 3.38
N SER A 68 18.96 -13.36 4.27
CA SER A 68 18.56 -13.44 5.67
C SER A 68 17.04 -13.25 5.79
N PRO A 69 16.43 -13.59 6.94
CA PRO A 69 15.01 -13.33 7.13
C PRO A 69 14.69 -11.85 6.92
N SER A 70 13.66 -11.58 6.13
CA SER A 70 13.21 -10.21 5.87
C SER A 70 12.39 -9.68 7.02
N THR A 71 12.50 -8.38 7.27
CA THR A 71 11.71 -7.66 8.25
C THR A 71 10.96 -6.48 7.65
N GLU A 72 11.29 -6.10 6.43
CA GLU A 72 10.72 -4.93 5.78
C GLU A 72 10.31 -5.21 4.34
N ARG A 73 9.24 -4.55 3.92
CA ARG A 73 8.77 -4.54 2.56
C ARG A 73 9.15 -3.20 1.94
N CYS A 74 9.92 -3.24 0.86
CA CYS A 74 10.48 -2.04 0.23
C CYS A 74 9.82 -1.79 -1.12
N HIS A 75 9.31 -0.58 -1.34
CA HIS A 75 8.77 -0.17 -2.64
C HIS A 75 9.90 0.12 -3.63
N GLY A 76 9.63 -0.10 -4.92
CA GLY A 76 10.52 0.37 -5.97
C GLY A 76 10.46 1.89 -6.12
N ILE A 77 11.40 2.44 -6.85
CA ILE A 77 11.42 3.87 -7.16
C ILE A 77 10.15 4.23 -7.94
N GLY A 78 9.47 5.29 -7.51
CA GLY A 78 8.20 5.72 -8.10
C GLY A 78 6.99 4.93 -7.62
N GLU A 79 7.17 4.02 -6.68
CA GLU A 79 6.10 3.17 -6.16
C GLU A 79 5.82 3.44 -4.68
N GLU A 80 6.18 4.62 -4.20
CA GLU A 80 5.98 5.04 -2.81
C GLU A 80 4.50 5.25 -2.51
N ARG A 81 4.17 5.15 -1.23
CA ARG A 81 2.77 5.22 -0.75
C ARG A 81 2.00 6.45 -1.28
N PRO A 82 2.54 7.69 -1.21
CA PRO A 82 1.79 8.85 -1.70
C PRO A 82 1.44 8.75 -3.18
N LEU A 83 2.33 8.20 -4.00
CA LEU A 83 2.07 8.00 -5.43
C LEU A 83 1.00 6.95 -5.69
N LEU A 84 0.98 5.88 -4.89
CA LEU A 84 -0.05 4.85 -4.99
C LEU A 84 -1.42 5.40 -4.60
N ILE A 85 -1.47 6.24 -3.58
CA ILE A 85 -2.71 6.91 -3.19
C ILE A 85 -3.18 7.82 -4.32
N LYS A 86 -2.28 8.59 -4.91
CA LYS A 86 -2.60 9.49 -6.02
C LYS A 86 -3.19 8.72 -7.20
N ARG A 87 -2.59 7.60 -7.57
CA ARG A 87 -3.11 6.74 -8.65
C ARG A 87 -4.52 6.23 -8.34
N ALA A 88 -4.75 5.82 -7.09
CA ALA A 88 -6.07 5.36 -6.65
C ALA A 88 -7.10 6.48 -6.77
N LEU A 89 -6.77 7.69 -6.31
CA LEU A 89 -7.65 8.86 -6.38
C LEU A 89 -7.98 9.23 -7.82
N GLU A 90 -7.00 9.23 -8.69
CA GLU A 90 -7.21 9.53 -10.12
C GLU A 90 -8.18 8.54 -10.77
N LYS A 91 -8.15 7.30 -10.29
CA LYS A 91 -8.99 6.22 -10.82
C LYS A 91 -10.45 6.32 -10.37
N VAL A 92 -10.68 6.59 -9.09
CA VAL A 92 -12.02 6.51 -8.49
C VAL A 92 -12.61 7.85 -8.08
N TRP A 93 -11.79 8.89 -7.99
CA TRP A 93 -12.22 10.22 -7.52
C TRP A 93 -11.55 11.34 -8.30
N SER A 94 -11.68 11.32 -9.61
CA SER A 94 -11.12 12.36 -10.48
C SER A 94 -11.80 13.71 -10.29
N ASP A 95 -13.10 13.71 -9.98
CA ASP A 95 -13.87 14.92 -9.70
C ASP A 95 -14.10 15.06 -8.20
N THR A 96 -13.28 15.89 -7.54
CA THR A 96 -13.32 16.08 -6.09
C THR A 96 -14.54 16.88 -5.61
N THR A 97 -15.34 17.42 -6.53
CA THR A 97 -16.60 18.07 -6.17
C THR A 97 -17.72 17.06 -5.88
N LYS A 98 -17.51 15.81 -6.24
CA LYS A 98 -18.46 14.73 -5.97
C LYS A 98 -18.05 13.96 -4.74
N PRO A 99 -19.02 13.46 -3.95
CA PRO A 99 -18.68 12.66 -2.75
C PRO A 99 -18.19 11.28 -3.12
N ILE A 100 -17.24 10.75 -2.32
CA ILE A 100 -16.77 9.38 -2.42
C ILE A 100 -16.63 8.81 -1.01
N SER A 101 -16.79 7.50 -0.84
CA SER A 101 -16.55 6.87 0.45
C SER A 101 -15.07 6.56 0.63
N MET A 102 -14.58 6.65 1.86
CA MET A 102 -13.21 6.24 2.19
C MET A 102 -12.97 4.79 1.80
N LYS A 103 -13.98 3.93 1.91
CA LYS A 103 -13.90 2.52 1.52
C LYS A 103 -13.51 2.34 0.06
N GLU A 104 -14.11 3.10 -0.84
CA GLU A 104 -13.79 3.02 -2.28
C GLU A 104 -12.35 3.41 -2.56
N ILE A 105 -11.86 4.44 -1.87
CA ILE A 105 -10.46 4.89 -2.02
C ILE A 105 -9.51 3.81 -1.50
N ILE A 106 -9.81 3.24 -0.33
CA ILE A 106 -8.98 2.19 0.28
C ILE A 106 -8.89 0.96 -0.64
N ILE A 107 -10.00 0.52 -1.19
CA ILE A 107 -10.03 -0.63 -2.10
C ILE A 107 -9.18 -0.35 -3.33
N ALA A 108 -9.33 0.83 -3.94
CA ALA A 108 -8.53 1.22 -5.11
C ALA A 108 -7.04 1.26 -4.78
N PHE A 109 -6.68 1.77 -3.61
CA PHE A 109 -5.30 1.81 -3.13
C PHE A 109 -4.71 0.40 -2.98
N LEU A 110 -5.46 -0.52 -2.39
CA LEU A 110 -5.02 -1.91 -2.25
C LEU A 110 -4.87 -2.59 -3.61
N GLU A 111 -5.77 -2.32 -4.55
CA GLU A 111 -5.66 -2.86 -5.90
C GLU A 111 -4.41 -2.39 -6.63
N GLU A 112 -3.98 -1.15 -6.41
CA GLU A 112 -2.74 -0.64 -6.99
C GLU A 112 -1.52 -1.47 -6.55
N HIS A 113 -1.56 -2.06 -5.36
CA HIS A 113 -0.47 -2.91 -4.87
C HIS A 113 -0.30 -4.20 -5.67
N LYS A 114 -1.29 -4.63 -6.43
CA LYS A 114 -1.16 -5.80 -7.31
C LYS A 114 -0.19 -5.55 -8.46
N TYR A 115 -0.03 -4.30 -8.83
CA TYR A 115 0.82 -3.89 -9.96
C TYR A 115 2.11 -3.21 -9.49
N THR A 116 2.30 -3.08 -8.18
CA THR A 116 3.43 -2.39 -7.59
C THR A 116 4.61 -3.34 -7.44
N LYS A 117 5.78 -2.90 -7.89
CA LYS A 117 7.02 -3.65 -7.66
C LYS A 117 7.53 -3.37 -6.26
N PHE A 118 7.90 -4.42 -5.56
CA PHE A 118 8.51 -4.29 -4.24
C PHE A 118 9.40 -5.49 -3.97
N THR A 119 10.30 -5.32 -3.00
CA THR A 119 11.20 -6.36 -2.54
C THR A 119 11.10 -6.51 -1.04
N PHE A 120 11.48 -7.67 -0.53
CA PHE A 120 11.59 -7.91 0.89
C PHE A 120 13.06 -7.80 1.26
N LYS A 121 13.35 -7.06 2.33
CA LYS A 121 14.72 -6.83 2.80
C LYS A 121 14.80 -6.91 4.31
N CYS A 122 15.97 -7.31 4.82
CA CYS A 122 16.27 -7.14 6.23
C CYS A 122 16.58 -5.66 6.49
N HIS A 123 16.50 -5.27 7.75
CA HIS A 123 16.71 -3.87 8.13
C HIS A 123 18.06 -3.32 7.67
N SER A 124 19.13 -4.09 7.87
CA SER A 124 20.47 -3.68 7.48
C SER A 124 20.61 -3.38 5.99
N CYS A 125 20.09 -4.26 5.13
CA CYS A 125 20.17 -4.06 3.68
C CYS A 125 19.33 -2.86 3.24
N HIS A 126 18.17 -2.66 3.85
CA HIS A 126 17.30 -1.52 3.54
C HIS A 126 17.97 -0.19 3.91
N ILE A 127 18.63 -0.14 5.08
CA ILE A 127 19.36 1.06 5.50
C ILE A 127 20.54 1.34 4.58
N ASN A 128 21.31 0.30 4.23
CA ASN A 128 22.44 0.45 3.32
C ASN A 128 22.03 1.00 1.96
N GLU A 129 20.90 0.55 1.44
CA GLU A 129 20.33 1.08 0.19
C GLU A 129 20.06 2.57 0.31
N LYS A 130 19.45 3.02 1.40
CA LYS A 130 19.19 4.44 1.64
C LYS A 130 20.48 5.26 1.74
N LYS A 131 21.51 4.72 2.40
CA LYS A 131 22.81 5.39 2.53
C LYS A 131 23.50 5.59 1.18
N LEU A 132 23.27 4.68 0.24
CA LEU A 132 23.82 4.79 -1.11
C LEU A 132 23.01 5.73 -2.00
N GLY A 133 21.95 6.33 -1.49
CA GLY A 133 21.11 7.24 -2.23
C GLY A 133 20.21 6.57 -3.25
N VAL A 134 19.94 5.33 -3.05
CA VAL A 134 19.13 4.52 -3.97
C VAL A 134 17.67 4.54 -3.54
#